data_f239a493733364c71a363ff07209c743
#
_entry.id   f239a493733364c71a363ff07209c743
#
_cell.length_a   1.000
_cell.length_b   1.000
_cell.length_c   1.000
_cell.angle_alpha   90.00
_cell.angle_beta   90.00
_cell.angle_gamma   90.00
#
_symmetry.space_group_name_H-M   'P 1'
#
loop_
_entity.id
_entity.type
_entity.pdbx_description
1 polymer ?
#
loop_
_entity_poly.entity_id
_entity_poly.type
_entity_poly.pdbx_seq_one_letter_code
_entity_poly.pdbx_strand_id
1 'polypeptide(L)'
;MTPDKLSTAIIGAGIGGLSAAYDLALASRNVTIYEAADHVGGLAAGFKEPHWDWSVERFYHHWFASDEHILGLIDELGWSGQVLFPHPVTVMYYKGKFYPFDSIPAALMYPGLGWGINKIRFGLVGLYLRLTNNWQSLEKTTVDAWMRKWAGDKVYESMWEPMMIGKFSEEYANVVNMAWFWARLHARTTRLGTFKGGFQAFADQFADRLRQMGVRIILETSVQSIRSAEKGVILSTDEREEQVFDQVLATTSPSLLAHITPGLPNSYLEGLLSLKSMGAVVMVLSLKHQLSREGYYWFNIPKSAGFPFLSLVDHTNFLDPEYFGGDHILYIGDYLPQDHEYFDLTKEELLAHFLPHLPKFNPDFSPDWIQKTWLFRTKYAQPVPLVNHSQNIPNIRTPISGLYFASMSQVYPWDRGTNFAVEIGRRAAGMMIADKKA
;
A
#
# COMPACT_ATOMS: atom_id res chain seq x y z
N MET A 1 27.25 -28.14 23.15
CA MET A 1 26.17 -28.21 22.16
C MET A 1 25.55 -26.81 22.11
N THR A 2 25.71 -26.09 21.00
CA THR A 2 24.91 -24.87 20.75
C THR A 2 23.44 -25.29 20.77
N PRO A 3 22.55 -24.64 21.54
CA PRO A 3 21.13 -24.96 21.51
C PRO A 3 20.64 -24.85 20.07
N ASP A 4 19.90 -25.87 19.61
CA ASP A 4 19.31 -25.85 18.28
C ASP A 4 18.48 -24.56 18.12
N LYS A 5 18.86 -23.75 17.13
CA LYS A 5 18.14 -22.52 16.82
C LYS A 5 16.75 -22.90 16.32
N LEU A 6 15.71 -22.27 16.87
CA LEU A 6 14.35 -22.48 16.38
C LEU A 6 14.25 -22.17 14.89
N SER A 7 13.70 -23.12 14.15
CA SER A 7 13.42 -22.98 12.71
C SER A 7 12.16 -22.15 12.49
N THR A 8 12.26 -21.14 11.65
CA THR A 8 11.15 -20.23 11.39
C THR A 8 10.98 -20.05 9.89
N ALA A 9 9.76 -20.25 9.40
CA ALA A 9 9.42 -19.90 8.03
C ALA A 9 8.60 -18.59 7.98
N ILE A 10 8.82 -17.83 6.91
CA ILE A 10 8.02 -16.66 6.57
C ILE A 10 7.47 -16.86 5.16
N ILE A 11 6.16 -16.66 4.99
CA ILE A 11 5.49 -16.74 3.69
C ILE A 11 5.26 -15.32 3.18
N GLY A 12 5.98 -14.96 2.12
CA GLY A 12 6.00 -13.66 1.49
C GLY A 12 7.24 -12.82 1.81
N ALA A 13 7.95 -12.39 0.76
CA ALA A 13 9.12 -11.50 0.83
C ALA A 13 8.75 -10.02 0.58
N GLY A 14 7.52 -9.62 0.93
CA GLY A 14 7.13 -8.21 1.01
C GLY A 14 7.83 -7.50 2.17
N ILE A 15 7.71 -6.17 2.24
CA ILE A 15 8.39 -5.36 3.27
C ILE A 15 8.09 -5.85 4.70
N GLY A 16 6.86 -6.30 4.98
CA GLY A 16 6.50 -6.87 6.29
C GLY A 16 7.25 -8.17 6.61
N GLY A 17 7.33 -9.09 5.64
CA GLY A 17 8.06 -10.35 5.80
C GLY A 17 9.57 -10.14 5.97
N LEU A 18 10.17 -9.25 5.16
CA LEU A 18 11.59 -8.87 5.27
C LEU A 18 11.89 -8.24 6.64
N SER A 19 10.99 -7.36 7.13
CA SER A 19 11.15 -6.71 8.43
C SER A 19 11.05 -7.70 9.59
N ALA A 20 10.12 -8.65 9.51
CA ALA A 20 10.02 -9.73 10.50
C ALA A 20 11.26 -10.62 10.50
N ALA A 21 11.77 -10.97 9.30
CA ALA A 21 12.99 -11.76 9.16
C ALA A 21 14.20 -11.08 9.80
N TYR A 22 14.29 -9.75 9.69
CA TYR A 22 15.37 -8.97 10.29
C TYR A 22 15.39 -9.13 11.82
N ASP A 23 14.28 -8.89 12.49
CA ASP A 23 14.20 -9.01 13.95
C ASP A 23 14.41 -10.49 14.42
N LEU A 24 13.87 -11.47 13.69
CA LEU A 24 14.06 -12.89 13.97
C LEU A 24 15.52 -13.32 13.81
N ALA A 25 16.21 -12.82 12.79
CA ALA A 25 17.63 -13.09 12.57
C ALA A 25 18.49 -12.46 13.67
N LEU A 26 18.19 -11.24 14.09
CA LEU A 26 18.83 -10.58 15.25
C LEU A 26 18.63 -11.40 16.54
N ALA A 27 17.47 -12.05 16.69
CA ALA A 27 17.18 -12.97 17.80
C ALA A 27 17.78 -14.37 17.59
N SER A 28 18.70 -14.54 16.64
CA SER A 28 19.40 -15.80 16.33
C SER A 28 18.48 -16.96 15.93
N ARG A 29 17.33 -16.68 15.29
CA ARG A 29 16.47 -17.70 14.69
C ARG A 29 17.07 -18.20 13.37
N ASN A 30 16.72 -19.43 12.98
CA ASN A 30 17.01 -19.96 11.65
C ASN A 30 15.83 -19.64 10.73
N VAL A 31 15.97 -18.61 9.90
CA VAL A 31 14.85 -18.05 9.13
C VAL A 31 14.94 -18.44 7.67
N THR A 32 13.82 -18.94 7.12
CA THR A 32 13.62 -19.16 5.69
C THR A 32 12.39 -18.37 5.22
N ILE A 33 12.55 -17.58 4.16
CA ILE A 33 11.46 -16.87 3.50
C ILE A 33 11.11 -17.59 2.21
N TYR A 34 9.83 -17.86 1.97
CA TYR A 34 9.28 -18.38 0.72
C TYR A 34 8.52 -17.26 0.01
N GLU A 35 8.86 -16.98 -1.25
CA GLU A 35 8.24 -15.98 -2.08
C GLU A 35 7.85 -16.59 -3.43
N ALA A 36 6.59 -16.41 -3.82
CA ALA A 36 6.06 -16.93 -5.07
C ALA A 36 6.58 -16.20 -6.32
N ALA A 37 6.96 -14.92 -6.17
CA ALA A 37 7.52 -14.13 -7.26
C ALA A 37 9.03 -14.39 -7.45
N ASP A 38 9.54 -13.98 -8.58
CA ASP A 38 10.97 -13.98 -8.93
C ASP A 38 11.77 -12.84 -8.25
N HIS A 39 11.12 -12.04 -7.41
CA HIS A 39 11.68 -10.84 -6.76
C HIS A 39 11.07 -10.61 -5.38
N VAL A 40 11.77 -9.87 -4.54
CA VAL A 40 11.31 -9.38 -3.24
C VAL A 40 10.57 -8.04 -3.37
N GLY A 41 9.93 -7.57 -2.29
CA GLY A 41 9.29 -6.26 -2.21
C GLY A 41 7.76 -6.30 -2.15
N GLY A 42 7.13 -7.38 -2.64
CA GLY A 42 5.67 -7.52 -2.63
C GLY A 42 4.96 -6.40 -3.39
N LEU A 43 3.98 -5.71 -2.76
CA LEU A 43 3.27 -4.60 -3.40
C LEU A 43 4.15 -3.35 -3.62
N ALA A 44 5.28 -3.23 -2.93
CA ALA A 44 6.25 -2.16 -3.11
C ALA A 44 7.33 -2.51 -4.15
N ALA A 45 7.22 -3.68 -4.79
CA ALA A 45 8.15 -4.09 -5.82
C ALA A 45 8.10 -3.18 -7.04
N GLY A 46 9.26 -2.98 -7.64
CA GLY A 46 9.46 -2.21 -8.86
C GLY A 46 9.84 -3.08 -10.06
N PHE A 47 10.14 -2.41 -11.15
CA PHE A 47 10.72 -2.96 -12.36
C PHE A 47 11.65 -1.94 -12.99
N LYS A 48 12.50 -2.38 -13.92
CA LYS A 48 13.51 -1.53 -14.54
C LYS A 48 13.70 -1.91 -16.00
N GLU A 49 13.79 -0.90 -16.86
CA GLU A 49 14.26 -1.10 -18.25
C GLU A 49 15.81 -1.06 -18.29
N PRO A 50 16.42 -1.70 -19.27
CA PRO A 50 17.89 -1.77 -19.37
C PRO A 50 18.62 -0.41 -19.40
N HIS A 51 17.96 0.63 -19.90
CA HIS A 51 18.52 1.98 -20.04
C HIS A 51 18.18 2.92 -18.87
N TRP A 52 17.42 2.45 -17.87
CA TRP A 52 17.11 3.21 -16.66
C TRP A 52 18.18 2.97 -15.58
N ASP A 53 18.57 3.99 -14.87
CA ASP A 53 19.43 3.86 -13.69
C ASP A 53 18.62 3.42 -12.46
N TRP A 54 17.38 3.90 -12.34
CA TRP A 54 16.49 3.60 -11.21
C TRP A 54 15.34 2.71 -11.62
N SER A 55 14.80 1.98 -10.64
CA SER A 55 13.55 1.22 -10.79
C SER A 55 12.34 2.14 -10.66
N VAL A 56 11.25 1.72 -11.28
CA VAL A 56 9.90 2.31 -11.17
C VAL A 56 9.01 1.31 -10.44
N GLU A 57 8.22 1.76 -9.50
CA GLU A 57 7.31 0.90 -8.74
C GLU A 57 6.18 0.38 -9.64
N ARG A 58 5.77 -0.88 -9.46
CA ARG A 58 4.60 -1.48 -10.15
C ARG A 58 3.29 -0.81 -9.74
N PHE A 59 3.20 -0.42 -8.48
CA PHE A 59 2.15 0.40 -7.91
C PHE A 59 2.82 1.60 -7.26
N TYR A 60 2.44 2.83 -7.62
CA TYR A 60 3.08 4.03 -7.12
C TYR A 60 3.14 4.07 -5.60
N HIS A 61 4.32 4.22 -5.07
CA HIS A 61 4.63 4.31 -3.65
C HIS A 61 5.44 5.58 -3.33
N HIS A 62 5.27 6.06 -2.13
CA HIS A 62 6.12 7.09 -1.53
C HIS A 62 6.06 6.96 -0.01
N TRP A 63 7.07 7.44 0.67
CA TRP A 63 7.06 7.62 2.11
C TRP A 63 6.58 9.01 2.47
N PHE A 64 6.09 9.18 3.69
CA PHE A 64 5.90 10.48 4.31
C PHE A 64 7.06 10.75 5.26
N ALA A 65 7.43 12.03 5.44
CA ALA A 65 8.47 12.40 6.41
C ALA A 65 8.10 12.06 7.87
N SER A 66 6.85 11.66 8.12
CA SER A 66 6.32 11.18 9.39
C SER A 66 6.29 9.65 9.53
N ASP A 67 6.81 8.90 8.57
CA ASP A 67 6.78 7.44 8.54
C ASP A 67 7.87 6.85 9.43
N GLU A 68 7.67 6.92 10.76
CA GLU A 68 8.69 6.60 11.77
C GLU A 68 9.19 5.15 11.72
N HIS A 69 8.33 4.17 11.40
CA HIS A 69 8.71 2.76 11.41
C HIS A 69 9.67 2.41 10.27
N ILE A 70 9.36 2.83 9.04
CA ILE A 70 10.24 2.54 7.89
C ILE A 70 11.51 3.39 7.94
N LEU A 71 11.38 4.68 8.29
CA LEU A 71 12.55 5.56 8.40
C LEU A 71 13.47 5.14 9.55
N GLY A 72 12.89 4.68 10.67
CA GLY A 72 13.67 4.10 11.79
C GLY A 72 14.39 2.81 11.40
N LEU A 73 13.73 1.92 10.65
CA LEU A 73 14.40 0.71 10.11
C LEU A 73 15.54 1.08 9.16
N ILE A 74 15.33 2.04 8.27
CA ILE A 74 16.36 2.53 7.34
C ILE A 74 17.56 3.11 8.11
N ASP A 75 17.31 3.81 9.23
CA ASP A 75 18.35 4.35 10.10
C ASP A 75 19.12 3.23 10.82
N GLU A 76 18.42 2.24 11.38
CA GLU A 76 19.03 1.03 11.98
C GLU A 76 19.95 0.28 11.00
N LEU A 77 19.58 0.28 9.70
CA LEU A 77 20.38 -0.33 8.63
C LEU A 77 21.57 0.54 8.18
N GLY A 78 21.64 1.80 8.65
CA GLY A 78 22.67 2.77 8.26
C GLY A 78 22.46 3.42 6.90
N TRP A 79 21.23 3.45 6.39
CA TRP A 79 20.89 3.90 5.02
C TRP A 79 20.16 5.23 4.94
N SER A 80 20.07 5.99 6.03
CA SER A 80 19.36 7.29 6.08
C SER A 80 19.80 8.26 4.98
N GLY A 81 21.09 8.23 4.56
CA GLY A 81 21.61 9.05 3.48
C GLY A 81 21.10 8.66 2.06
N GLN A 82 20.35 7.56 1.94
CA GLN A 82 19.73 7.11 0.69
C GLN A 82 18.27 7.54 0.55
N VAL A 83 17.67 8.14 1.59
CA VAL A 83 16.29 8.62 1.54
C VAL A 83 16.26 10.04 0.98
N LEU A 84 15.39 10.27 0.00
CA LEU A 84 15.18 11.55 -0.65
C LEU A 84 13.76 12.05 -0.35
N PHE A 85 13.61 13.37 -0.17
CA PHE A 85 12.32 14.04 0.04
C PHE A 85 12.13 15.18 -0.96
N PRO A 86 11.84 14.91 -2.23
CA PRO A 86 11.43 15.94 -3.17
C PRO A 86 10.13 16.65 -2.74
N HIS A 87 9.81 17.77 -3.38
CA HIS A 87 8.62 18.56 -3.07
C HIS A 87 7.65 18.54 -4.26
N PRO A 88 6.92 17.44 -4.48
CA PRO A 88 6.01 17.34 -5.60
C PRO A 88 4.72 18.12 -5.35
N VAL A 89 4.13 18.66 -6.41
CA VAL A 89 2.85 19.38 -6.36
C VAL A 89 1.69 18.41 -6.59
N THR A 90 0.79 18.34 -5.61
CA THR A 90 -0.46 17.58 -5.72
C THR A 90 -1.60 18.52 -6.10
N VAL A 91 -2.44 18.12 -7.05
CA VAL A 91 -3.57 18.92 -7.51
C VAL A 91 -4.90 18.17 -7.41
N MET A 92 -5.98 18.93 -7.34
CA MET A 92 -7.36 18.43 -7.39
C MET A 92 -8.08 18.98 -8.61
N TYR A 93 -8.80 18.12 -9.29
CA TYR A 93 -9.66 18.49 -10.42
C TYR A 93 -10.96 19.12 -9.93
N TYR A 94 -11.34 20.27 -10.51
CA TYR A 94 -12.62 20.90 -10.28
C TYR A 94 -13.09 21.68 -11.51
N LYS A 95 -14.23 21.30 -12.07
CA LYS A 95 -14.90 22.00 -13.20
C LYS A 95 -13.95 22.31 -14.37
N GLY A 96 -13.22 21.31 -14.84
CA GLY A 96 -12.35 21.42 -16.01
C GLY A 96 -10.95 21.98 -15.73
N LYS A 97 -10.58 22.24 -14.47
CA LYS A 97 -9.27 22.78 -14.08
C LYS A 97 -8.65 22.02 -12.94
N PHE A 98 -7.33 22.07 -12.85
CA PHE A 98 -6.55 21.53 -11.74
C PHE A 98 -6.11 22.66 -10.80
N TYR A 99 -6.24 22.43 -9.50
CA TYR A 99 -5.91 23.40 -8.45
C TYR A 99 -4.92 22.77 -7.47
N PRO A 100 -3.79 23.43 -7.13
CA PRO A 100 -2.88 22.96 -6.10
C PRO A 100 -3.59 22.64 -4.79
N PHE A 101 -3.18 21.55 -4.15
CA PHE A 101 -3.77 21.06 -2.89
C PHE A 101 -2.70 20.45 -1.96
N ASP A 102 -1.50 20.95 -2.04
CA ASP A 102 -0.30 20.47 -1.35
C ASP A 102 0.04 21.26 -0.07
N SER A 103 -0.73 22.30 0.22
CA SER A 103 -0.52 23.14 1.41
C SER A 103 -1.84 23.62 1.99
N ILE A 104 -1.83 24.04 3.27
CA ILE A 104 -3.03 24.59 3.94
C ILE A 104 -3.57 25.82 3.21
N PRO A 105 -2.74 26.82 2.80
CA PRO A 105 -3.24 27.93 2.02
C PRO A 105 -3.88 27.51 0.69
N ALA A 106 -3.26 26.60 -0.05
CA ALA A 106 -3.79 26.08 -1.31
C ALA A 106 -5.14 25.38 -1.10
N ALA A 107 -5.25 24.53 -0.07
CA ALA A 107 -6.49 23.88 0.29
C ALA A 107 -7.62 24.87 0.63
N LEU A 108 -7.30 25.92 1.39
CA LEU A 108 -8.28 26.99 1.71
C LEU A 108 -8.66 27.83 0.49
N MET A 109 -7.81 27.94 -0.51
CA MET A 109 -8.10 28.64 -1.78
C MET A 109 -8.86 27.75 -2.77
N TYR A 110 -8.99 26.47 -2.52
CA TYR A 110 -9.67 25.53 -3.42
C TYR A 110 -11.15 25.96 -3.65
N PRO A 111 -11.56 26.19 -4.90
CA PRO A 111 -12.89 26.77 -5.18
C PRO A 111 -14.03 25.79 -4.88
N GLY A 112 -13.79 24.48 -4.85
CA GLY A 112 -14.78 23.48 -4.51
C GLY A 112 -15.37 23.62 -3.11
N LEU A 113 -14.62 24.23 -2.16
CA LEU A 113 -15.12 24.51 -0.82
C LEU A 113 -16.18 25.63 -0.78
N GLY A 114 -16.33 26.43 -1.83
CA GLY A 114 -17.15 27.65 -1.80
C GLY A 114 -16.56 28.74 -0.91
N TRP A 115 -17.40 29.61 -0.36
CA TRP A 115 -17.01 30.77 0.45
C TRP A 115 -17.59 30.70 1.87
N GLY A 116 -17.05 31.50 2.78
CA GLY A 116 -17.61 31.75 4.11
C GLY A 116 -17.49 30.55 5.05
N ILE A 117 -18.63 30.14 5.63
CA ILE A 117 -18.71 29.15 6.72
C ILE A 117 -18.11 27.80 6.35
N ASN A 118 -18.17 27.40 5.09
CA ASN A 118 -17.64 26.12 4.63
C ASN A 118 -16.11 26.02 4.79
N LYS A 119 -15.38 27.11 4.48
CA LYS A 119 -13.93 27.16 4.68
C LYS A 119 -13.56 27.11 6.17
N ILE A 120 -14.35 27.79 7.00
CA ILE A 120 -14.15 27.77 8.47
C ILE A 120 -14.39 26.34 8.99
N ARG A 121 -15.49 25.70 8.62
CA ARG A 121 -15.78 24.31 9.02
C ARG A 121 -14.69 23.35 8.54
N PHE A 122 -14.26 23.47 7.28
CA PHE A 122 -13.16 22.67 6.75
C PHE A 122 -11.89 22.82 7.58
N GLY A 123 -11.49 24.04 7.91
CA GLY A 123 -10.31 24.32 8.73
C GLY A 123 -10.43 23.77 10.15
N LEU A 124 -11.58 23.97 10.81
CA LEU A 124 -11.81 23.47 12.18
C LEU A 124 -11.85 21.95 12.24
N VAL A 125 -12.50 21.29 11.28
CA VAL A 125 -12.53 19.83 11.16
C VAL A 125 -11.12 19.30 10.92
N GLY A 126 -10.37 19.89 10.00
CA GLY A 126 -8.98 19.50 9.75
C GLY A 126 -8.11 19.63 10.99
N LEU A 127 -8.23 20.75 11.72
CA LEU A 127 -7.50 20.98 12.96
C LEU A 127 -7.89 19.95 14.04
N TYR A 128 -9.19 19.71 14.23
CA TYR A 128 -9.66 18.70 15.20
C TYR A 128 -9.08 17.32 14.89
N LEU A 129 -9.17 16.86 13.64
CA LEU A 129 -8.66 15.55 13.23
C LEU A 129 -7.13 15.46 13.34
N ARG A 130 -6.44 16.57 13.21
CA ARG A 130 -4.98 16.64 13.38
C ARG A 130 -4.55 16.52 14.84
N LEU A 131 -5.35 17.04 15.77
CA LEU A 131 -5.01 17.13 17.19
C LEU A 131 -5.58 15.99 18.04
N THR A 132 -6.72 15.40 17.65
CA THR A 132 -7.35 14.34 18.43
C THR A 132 -6.63 13.01 18.30
N ASN A 133 -6.49 12.30 19.44
CA ASN A 133 -6.01 10.91 19.46
C ASN A 133 -7.14 9.90 19.74
N ASN A 134 -8.39 10.37 19.86
CA ASN A 134 -9.55 9.53 20.20
C ASN A 134 -10.16 8.87 18.95
N TRP A 135 -9.38 8.03 18.27
CA TRP A 135 -9.86 7.31 17.11
C TRP A 135 -10.93 6.25 17.44
N GLN A 136 -10.94 5.74 18.69
CA GLN A 136 -11.93 4.75 19.14
C GLN A 136 -13.35 5.30 19.11
N SER A 137 -13.55 6.60 19.32
CA SER A 137 -14.86 7.23 19.14
C SER A 137 -15.21 7.42 17.67
N LEU A 138 -14.19 7.65 16.81
CA LEU A 138 -14.37 7.86 15.38
C LEU A 138 -14.68 6.57 14.63
N GLU A 139 -14.21 5.41 15.07
CA GLU A 139 -14.53 4.14 14.40
C GLU A 139 -15.99 3.72 14.52
N LYS A 140 -16.75 4.32 15.45
CA LYS A 140 -18.18 4.03 15.69
C LYS A 140 -19.11 4.72 14.67
N THR A 141 -18.60 5.52 13.79
CA THR A 141 -19.37 6.27 12.79
C THR A 141 -18.68 6.20 11.44
N THR A 142 -19.43 6.39 10.37
CA THR A 142 -18.89 6.44 9.01
C THR A 142 -18.30 7.80 8.68
N VAL A 143 -17.41 7.85 7.67
CA VAL A 143 -16.88 9.12 7.14
C VAL A 143 -18.00 10.01 6.65
N ASP A 144 -18.95 9.45 5.89
CA ASP A 144 -20.12 10.18 5.35
C ASP A 144 -20.89 10.88 6.47
N ALA A 145 -21.40 10.12 7.44
CA ALA A 145 -22.25 10.65 8.52
C ALA A 145 -21.51 11.70 9.37
N TRP A 146 -20.24 11.42 9.70
CA TRP A 146 -19.46 12.34 10.55
C TRP A 146 -19.09 13.63 9.81
N MET A 147 -18.64 13.52 8.56
CA MET A 147 -18.22 14.68 7.78
C MET A 147 -19.40 15.58 7.40
N ARG A 148 -20.54 15.03 7.00
CA ARG A 148 -21.75 15.82 6.74
C ARG A 148 -22.19 16.59 7.97
N LYS A 149 -22.16 15.96 9.15
CA LYS A 149 -22.51 16.61 10.41
C LYS A 149 -21.59 17.79 10.77
N TRP A 150 -20.27 17.60 10.66
CA TRP A 150 -19.30 18.57 11.19
C TRP A 150 -18.72 19.51 10.13
N ALA A 151 -18.36 19.00 8.96
CA ALA A 151 -17.86 19.82 7.85
C ALA A 151 -18.99 20.40 7.01
N GLY A 152 -20.16 19.76 6.98
CA GLY A 152 -21.34 20.12 6.18
C GLY A 152 -21.35 19.44 4.80
N ASP A 153 -22.56 19.27 4.25
CA ASP A 153 -22.80 18.56 2.99
C ASP A 153 -21.93 19.13 1.86
N LYS A 154 -21.90 20.44 1.70
CA LYS A 154 -21.15 21.11 0.62
C LYS A 154 -19.66 20.78 0.64
N VAL A 155 -19.04 20.71 1.80
CA VAL A 155 -17.61 20.35 1.95
C VAL A 155 -17.41 18.88 1.67
N TYR A 156 -18.28 18.03 2.20
CA TYR A 156 -18.21 16.59 1.99
C TYR A 156 -18.34 16.25 0.51
N GLU A 157 -19.43 16.67 -0.13
CA GLU A 157 -19.75 16.38 -1.53
C GLU A 157 -18.71 16.92 -2.53
N SER A 158 -18.11 18.07 -2.23
CA SER A 158 -17.15 18.68 -3.17
C SER A 158 -15.72 18.14 -3.02
N MET A 159 -15.37 17.55 -1.87
CA MET A 159 -13.99 17.15 -1.59
C MET A 159 -13.83 15.69 -1.20
N TRP A 160 -14.62 15.24 -0.24
CA TRP A 160 -14.35 13.97 0.43
C TRP A 160 -15.13 12.80 -0.16
N GLU A 161 -16.39 13.00 -0.52
CA GLU A 161 -17.20 11.98 -1.17
C GLU A 161 -16.57 11.47 -2.49
N PRO A 162 -16.08 12.35 -3.41
CA PRO A 162 -15.40 11.89 -4.61
C PRO A 162 -14.13 11.06 -4.31
N MET A 163 -13.40 11.41 -3.25
CA MET A 163 -12.23 10.64 -2.81
C MET A 163 -12.64 9.29 -2.22
N MET A 164 -13.72 9.25 -1.42
CA MET A 164 -14.24 8.02 -0.84
C MET A 164 -14.74 7.06 -1.92
N ILE A 165 -15.53 7.56 -2.87
CA ILE A 165 -16.00 6.79 -4.04
C ILE A 165 -14.83 6.28 -4.87
N GLY A 166 -13.85 7.15 -5.16
CA GLY A 166 -12.66 6.77 -5.90
C GLY A 166 -11.86 5.66 -5.23
N LYS A 167 -11.77 5.68 -3.90
CA LYS A 167 -10.94 4.73 -3.15
C LYS A 167 -11.63 3.43 -2.78
N PHE A 168 -12.96 3.48 -2.56
CA PHE A 168 -13.73 2.36 -2.03
C PHE A 168 -14.91 1.96 -2.91
N SER A 169 -15.06 2.55 -4.10
CA SER A 169 -16.26 2.46 -4.95
C SER A 169 -17.53 3.00 -4.27
N GLU A 170 -18.62 3.09 -5.02
CA GLU A 170 -19.93 3.49 -4.48
C GLU A 170 -20.42 2.49 -3.43
N GLU A 171 -20.05 1.22 -3.56
CA GLU A 171 -20.46 0.13 -2.66
C GLU A 171 -19.99 0.37 -1.21
N TYR A 172 -18.74 0.83 -1.03
CA TYR A 172 -18.17 0.96 0.31
C TYR A 172 -17.94 2.40 0.77
N ALA A 173 -18.07 3.40 -0.11
CA ALA A 173 -17.77 4.80 0.23
C ALA A 173 -18.51 5.29 1.48
N ASN A 174 -19.77 4.87 1.65
CA ASN A 174 -20.66 5.32 2.72
C ASN A 174 -20.57 4.45 4.00
N VAL A 175 -19.83 3.35 3.99
CA VAL A 175 -19.74 2.43 5.14
C VAL A 175 -18.35 2.41 5.80
N VAL A 176 -17.35 3.03 5.18
CA VAL A 176 -16.01 3.17 5.76
C VAL A 176 -16.05 4.02 7.01
N ASN A 177 -15.39 3.57 8.08
CA ASN A 177 -15.37 4.27 9.36
C ASN A 177 -14.50 5.53 9.36
N MET A 178 -14.82 6.46 10.25
CA MET A 178 -14.17 7.75 10.35
C MET A 178 -12.73 7.66 10.93
N ALA A 179 -12.38 6.60 11.67
CA ALA A 179 -11.03 6.42 12.19
C ALA A 179 -9.99 6.23 11.06
N TRP A 180 -10.34 5.51 10.00
CA TRP A 180 -9.49 5.40 8.81
C TRP A 180 -9.22 6.77 8.15
N PHE A 181 -10.25 7.61 8.04
CA PHE A 181 -10.10 8.96 7.47
C PHE A 181 -9.25 9.85 8.38
N TRP A 182 -9.49 9.76 9.69
CA TRP A 182 -8.68 10.44 10.70
C TRP A 182 -7.19 10.09 10.56
N ALA A 183 -6.85 8.80 10.45
CA ALA A 183 -5.47 8.35 10.33
C ALA A 183 -4.74 9.02 9.15
N ARG A 184 -5.42 9.21 8.02
CA ARG A 184 -4.86 9.88 6.84
C ARG A 184 -4.54 11.36 7.08
N LEU A 185 -5.37 12.08 7.81
CA LEU A 185 -5.13 13.49 8.13
C LEU A 185 -4.17 13.66 9.31
N HIS A 186 -4.24 12.76 10.29
CA HIS A 186 -3.45 12.83 11.51
C HIS A 186 -1.97 12.56 11.26
N ALA A 187 -1.65 11.49 10.54
CA ALA A 187 -0.27 11.03 10.40
C ALA A 187 0.47 11.60 9.17
N ARG A 188 -0.23 11.96 8.09
CA ARG A 188 0.42 12.32 6.82
C ARG A 188 0.98 13.74 6.81
N THR A 189 2.13 13.88 6.17
CA THR A 189 2.75 15.18 5.81
C THR A 189 2.67 15.39 4.30
N THR A 190 2.95 16.64 3.86
CA THR A 190 3.05 16.96 2.42
C THR A 190 4.43 16.63 1.84
N ARG A 191 5.40 16.26 2.69
CA ARG A 191 6.74 15.85 2.24
C ARG A 191 6.73 14.38 1.88
N LEU A 192 6.83 14.10 0.58
CA LEU A 192 6.88 12.76 0.04
C LEU A 192 8.32 12.32 -0.16
N GLY A 193 8.62 11.06 0.15
CA GLY A 193 9.95 10.50 0.10
C GLY A 193 10.04 9.24 -0.74
N THR A 194 11.26 8.95 -1.19
CA THR A 194 11.64 7.71 -1.86
C THR A 194 13.06 7.30 -1.48
N PHE A 195 13.50 6.14 -1.97
CA PHE A 195 14.86 5.64 -1.81
C PHE A 195 15.68 5.87 -3.08
N LYS A 196 16.97 6.11 -2.97
CA LYS A 196 17.86 6.14 -4.14
C LYS A 196 17.81 4.82 -4.90
N GLY A 197 17.49 4.86 -6.18
CA GLY A 197 17.28 3.67 -6.99
C GLY A 197 15.86 3.13 -7.00
N GLY A 198 14.91 3.76 -6.26
CA GLY A 198 13.52 3.34 -6.13
C GLY A 198 13.27 2.34 -5.00
N PHE A 199 12.02 1.96 -4.79
CA PHE A 199 11.64 1.03 -3.71
C PHE A 199 12.19 -0.39 -3.94
N GLN A 200 12.39 -0.81 -5.20
CA GLN A 200 13.02 -2.11 -5.47
C GLN A 200 14.47 -2.13 -4.98
N ALA A 201 15.21 -1.05 -5.19
CA ALA A 201 16.59 -0.96 -4.70
C ALA A 201 16.67 -1.08 -3.16
N PHE A 202 15.69 -0.49 -2.45
CA PHE A 202 15.57 -0.69 -1.00
C PHE A 202 15.29 -2.16 -0.66
N ALA A 203 14.32 -2.79 -1.33
CA ALA A 203 13.93 -4.17 -1.05
C ALA A 203 15.08 -5.15 -1.33
N ASP A 204 15.81 -4.94 -2.43
CA ASP A 204 16.96 -5.78 -2.81
C ASP A 204 18.12 -5.63 -1.82
N GLN A 205 18.50 -4.40 -1.47
CA GLN A 205 19.53 -4.15 -0.45
C GLN A 205 19.14 -4.77 0.89
N PHE A 206 17.85 -4.71 1.25
CA PHE A 206 17.36 -5.30 2.49
C PHE A 206 17.42 -6.84 2.45
N ALA A 207 17.03 -7.44 1.34
CA ALA A 207 17.14 -8.89 1.14
C ALA A 207 18.61 -9.36 1.19
N ASP A 208 19.53 -8.59 0.60
CA ASP A 208 20.96 -8.91 0.64
C ASP A 208 21.52 -8.79 2.07
N ARG A 209 21.09 -7.79 2.82
CA ARG A 209 21.43 -7.67 4.24
C ARG A 209 20.94 -8.89 5.04
N LEU A 210 19.73 -9.35 4.78
CA LEU A 210 19.19 -10.56 5.41
C LEU A 210 19.96 -11.82 5.05
N ARG A 211 20.34 -11.99 3.78
CA ARG A 211 21.21 -13.10 3.34
C ARG A 211 22.55 -13.11 4.05
N GLN A 212 23.18 -11.93 4.22
CA GLN A 212 24.42 -11.78 5.01
C GLN A 212 24.25 -12.15 6.48
N MET A 213 23.04 -12.00 7.04
CA MET A 213 22.68 -12.42 8.39
C MET A 213 22.33 -13.92 8.49
N GLY A 214 22.36 -14.66 7.37
CA GLY A 214 22.08 -16.08 7.31
C GLY A 214 20.61 -16.46 7.05
N VAL A 215 19.76 -15.47 6.69
CA VAL A 215 18.38 -15.73 6.26
C VAL A 215 18.38 -16.36 4.86
N ARG A 216 17.67 -17.46 4.69
CA ARG A 216 17.42 -18.08 3.37
C ARG A 216 16.21 -17.41 2.73
N ILE A 217 16.34 -16.90 1.52
CA ILE A 217 15.23 -16.34 0.72
C ILE A 217 15.11 -17.21 -0.53
N ILE A 218 13.97 -17.89 -0.66
CA ILE A 218 13.66 -18.80 -1.75
C ILE A 218 12.56 -18.14 -2.57
N LEU A 219 12.94 -17.67 -3.76
CA LEU A 219 12.05 -17.05 -4.73
C LEU A 219 11.40 -18.13 -5.62
N GLU A 220 10.41 -17.73 -6.41
CA GLU A 220 9.69 -18.62 -7.36
C GLU A 220 9.14 -19.89 -6.69
N THR A 221 8.87 -19.81 -5.37
CA THR A 221 8.40 -20.94 -4.57
C THR A 221 7.13 -20.57 -3.82
N SER A 222 6.02 -21.12 -4.28
CA SER A 222 4.69 -20.87 -3.73
C SER A 222 4.34 -21.87 -2.64
N VAL A 223 3.98 -21.40 -1.45
CA VAL A 223 3.42 -22.25 -0.39
C VAL A 223 1.98 -22.59 -0.74
N GLN A 224 1.71 -23.91 -0.85
CA GLN A 224 0.41 -24.47 -1.26
C GLN A 224 -0.45 -24.86 -0.07
N SER A 225 0.16 -25.31 1.04
CA SER A 225 -0.59 -25.66 2.24
C SER A 225 0.19 -25.43 3.53
N ILE A 226 -0.57 -25.14 4.59
CA ILE A 226 -0.10 -24.99 5.96
C ILE A 226 -0.93 -25.96 6.82
N ARG A 227 -0.25 -26.82 7.60
CA ARG A 227 -0.90 -27.79 8.48
C ARG A 227 -0.24 -27.82 9.86
N SER A 228 -1.02 -28.10 10.89
CA SER A 228 -0.47 -28.39 12.23
C SER A 228 0.29 -29.71 12.21
N ALA A 229 1.41 -29.78 12.93
CA ALA A 229 2.15 -31.01 13.23
C ALA A 229 2.08 -31.30 14.74
N GLU A 230 2.54 -32.47 15.16
CA GLU A 230 2.70 -32.76 16.61
C GLU A 230 3.65 -31.76 17.27
N LYS A 231 4.67 -31.33 16.54
CA LYS A 231 5.60 -30.26 16.95
C LYS A 231 5.80 -29.32 15.79
N GLY A 232 5.25 -28.06 15.93
CA GLY A 232 5.38 -27.02 14.96
C GLY A 232 4.34 -27.06 13.85
N VAL A 233 4.72 -26.55 12.67
CA VAL A 233 3.85 -26.30 11.52
C VAL A 233 4.49 -26.89 10.27
N ILE A 234 3.73 -27.64 9.48
CA ILE A 234 4.14 -28.21 8.19
C ILE A 234 3.79 -27.22 7.09
N LEU A 235 4.75 -26.90 6.23
CA LEU A 235 4.55 -26.19 4.96
C LEU A 235 4.76 -27.17 3.80
N SER A 236 3.88 -27.10 2.80
CA SER A 236 4.09 -27.77 1.49
C SER A 236 4.21 -26.67 0.43
N THR A 237 5.20 -26.81 -0.45
CA THR A 237 5.42 -25.90 -1.58
C THR A 237 4.91 -26.52 -2.90
N ASP A 238 4.93 -25.76 -3.98
CA ASP A 238 4.62 -26.23 -5.34
C ASP A 238 5.61 -27.32 -5.82
N GLU A 239 6.83 -27.34 -5.32
CA GLU A 239 7.79 -28.42 -5.53
C GLU A 239 7.42 -29.71 -4.75
N ARG A 240 6.30 -29.70 -4.01
CA ARG A 240 5.77 -30.81 -3.19
C ARG A 240 6.67 -31.22 -2.04
N GLU A 241 7.67 -30.45 -1.67
CA GLU A 241 8.45 -30.69 -0.47
C GLU A 241 7.66 -30.27 0.77
N GLU A 242 7.55 -31.19 1.72
CA GLU A 242 7.01 -30.92 3.05
C GLU A 242 8.15 -30.63 4.02
N GLN A 243 8.08 -29.49 4.68
CA GLN A 243 9.05 -29.08 5.69
C GLN A 243 8.35 -28.68 6.98
N VAL A 244 8.94 -29.08 8.11
CA VAL A 244 8.42 -28.74 9.44
C VAL A 244 9.23 -27.58 10.01
N PHE A 245 8.51 -26.59 10.53
CA PHE A 245 9.10 -25.44 11.22
C PHE A 245 8.54 -25.33 12.63
N ASP A 246 9.36 -24.87 13.57
CA ASP A 246 8.89 -24.58 14.94
C ASP A 246 7.86 -23.43 14.93
N GLN A 247 8.04 -22.44 14.06
CA GLN A 247 7.13 -21.30 13.91
C GLN A 247 7.02 -20.88 12.44
N VAL A 248 5.84 -20.42 12.05
CA VAL A 248 5.54 -19.90 10.70
C VAL A 248 4.85 -18.56 10.80
N LEU A 249 5.29 -17.57 10.02
CA LEU A 249 4.62 -16.28 9.83
C LEU A 249 4.08 -16.18 8.40
N ALA A 250 2.77 -16.11 8.24
CA ALA A 250 2.15 -15.77 6.96
C ALA A 250 1.99 -14.25 6.83
N THR A 251 2.56 -13.66 5.77
CA THR A 251 2.41 -12.22 5.44
C THR A 251 1.60 -12.01 4.17
N THR A 252 0.61 -12.87 3.96
CA THR A 252 -0.25 -12.94 2.79
C THR A 252 -1.53 -12.14 2.96
N SER A 253 -2.42 -12.15 1.94
CA SER A 253 -3.79 -11.68 2.12
C SER A 253 -4.58 -12.63 3.02
N PRO A 254 -5.66 -12.14 3.71
CA PRO A 254 -6.52 -13.00 4.51
C PRO A 254 -7.14 -14.17 3.71
N SER A 255 -7.56 -13.90 2.47
CA SER A 255 -8.13 -14.92 1.60
C SER A 255 -7.13 -15.99 1.19
N LEU A 256 -5.89 -15.62 0.93
CA LEU A 256 -4.84 -16.60 0.62
C LEU A 256 -4.51 -17.45 1.86
N LEU A 257 -4.37 -16.85 3.05
CA LEU A 257 -4.17 -17.60 4.27
C LEU A 257 -5.31 -18.62 4.48
N ALA A 258 -6.57 -18.19 4.33
CA ALA A 258 -7.72 -19.07 4.45
C ALA A 258 -7.66 -20.24 3.46
N HIS A 259 -7.24 -19.97 2.22
CA HIS A 259 -7.15 -20.98 1.16
C HIS A 259 -6.08 -22.02 1.45
N ILE A 260 -4.87 -21.59 1.85
CA ILE A 260 -3.74 -22.51 2.07
C ILE A 260 -3.71 -23.14 3.48
N THR A 261 -4.65 -22.75 4.37
CA THR A 261 -4.71 -23.27 5.75
C THR A 261 -6.10 -23.79 6.09
N PRO A 262 -6.60 -24.84 5.41
CA PRO A 262 -7.95 -25.35 5.62
C PRO A 262 -8.19 -25.96 7.03
N GLY A 263 -7.12 -26.20 7.79
CA GLY A 263 -7.20 -26.68 9.18
C GLY A 263 -7.49 -25.59 10.24
N LEU A 264 -7.67 -24.33 9.84
CA LEU A 264 -8.14 -23.29 10.75
C LEU A 264 -9.60 -23.50 11.14
N PRO A 265 -10.01 -23.17 12.39
CA PRO A 265 -11.43 -23.24 12.80
C PRO A 265 -12.33 -22.42 11.88
N ASN A 266 -13.53 -22.92 11.59
CA ASN A 266 -14.48 -22.27 10.69
C ASN A 266 -14.76 -20.81 11.07
N SER A 267 -14.94 -20.50 12.36
CA SER A 267 -15.16 -19.13 12.82
C SER A 267 -13.99 -18.18 12.51
N TYR A 268 -12.76 -18.69 12.52
CA TYR A 268 -11.58 -17.91 12.16
C TYR A 268 -11.51 -17.71 10.63
N LEU A 269 -11.79 -18.75 9.85
CA LEU A 269 -11.88 -18.68 8.38
C LEU A 269 -12.95 -17.68 7.94
N GLU A 270 -14.14 -17.74 8.53
CA GLU A 270 -15.20 -16.76 8.28
C GLU A 270 -14.76 -15.33 8.60
N GLY A 271 -14.04 -15.13 9.72
CA GLY A 271 -13.45 -13.85 10.09
C GLY A 271 -12.46 -13.34 9.05
N LEU A 272 -11.55 -14.18 8.56
CA LEU A 272 -10.60 -13.81 7.49
C LEU A 272 -11.32 -13.44 6.19
N LEU A 273 -12.30 -14.22 5.77
CA LEU A 273 -13.04 -14.03 4.51
C LEU A 273 -14.03 -12.85 4.58
N SER A 274 -14.42 -12.42 5.78
CA SER A 274 -15.26 -11.23 5.97
C SER A 274 -14.51 -9.92 5.74
N LEU A 275 -13.17 -9.92 5.82
CA LEU A 275 -12.34 -8.74 5.59
C LEU A 275 -12.36 -8.35 4.12
N LYS A 276 -12.98 -7.22 3.82
CA LYS A 276 -13.11 -6.70 2.46
C LYS A 276 -11.85 -5.92 2.03
N SER A 277 -11.55 -5.97 0.75
CA SER A 277 -10.45 -5.20 0.16
C SER A 277 -10.78 -4.81 -1.27
N MET A 278 -10.42 -3.60 -1.64
CA MET A 278 -10.37 -3.19 -3.05
C MET A 278 -9.11 -3.75 -3.70
N GLY A 279 -9.21 -4.06 -4.97
CA GLY A 279 -8.07 -4.30 -5.82
C GLY A 279 -7.50 -3.00 -6.38
N ALA A 280 -6.39 -3.10 -7.11
CA ALA A 280 -5.79 -1.99 -7.84
C ALA A 280 -5.40 -2.45 -9.25
N VAL A 281 -5.64 -1.56 -10.20
CA VAL A 281 -5.18 -1.67 -11.58
C VAL A 281 -4.36 -0.43 -11.89
N VAL A 282 -3.11 -0.61 -12.31
CA VAL A 282 -2.18 0.47 -12.58
C VAL A 282 -1.50 0.23 -13.92
N MET A 283 -1.62 1.20 -14.82
CA MET A 283 -0.87 1.26 -16.06
C MET A 283 0.27 2.25 -15.90
N VAL A 284 1.47 1.84 -16.29
CA VAL A 284 2.65 2.70 -16.36
C VAL A 284 2.99 2.97 -17.80
N LEU A 285 3.24 4.22 -18.14
CA LEU A 285 3.65 4.65 -19.47
C LEU A 285 5.04 5.28 -19.40
N SER A 286 5.92 4.93 -20.34
CA SER A 286 7.09 5.71 -20.68
C SER A 286 6.75 6.62 -21.86
N LEU A 287 6.98 7.92 -21.68
CA LEU A 287 6.66 8.95 -22.66
C LEU A 287 7.94 9.67 -23.13
N LYS A 288 7.93 10.14 -24.40
CA LYS A 288 8.99 10.99 -24.95
C LYS A 288 8.99 12.41 -24.39
N HIS A 289 7.83 12.87 -23.94
CA HIS A 289 7.61 14.24 -23.46
C HIS A 289 6.83 14.25 -22.17
N GLN A 290 7.10 15.23 -21.34
CA GLN A 290 6.39 15.48 -20.08
C GLN A 290 4.92 15.77 -20.33
N LEU A 291 4.02 15.09 -19.59
CA LEU A 291 2.58 15.31 -19.72
C LEU A 291 2.16 16.62 -19.05
N SER A 292 2.53 16.84 -17.78
CA SER A 292 2.16 18.04 -17.04
C SER A 292 3.15 19.17 -17.28
N ARG A 293 2.74 20.19 -18.04
CA ARG A 293 3.54 21.40 -18.31
C ARG A 293 3.80 22.24 -17.06
N GLU A 294 2.85 22.21 -16.13
CA GLU A 294 2.90 22.97 -14.87
C GLU A 294 3.78 22.26 -13.81
N GLY A 295 4.31 21.08 -14.09
CA GLY A 295 5.10 20.30 -13.15
C GLY A 295 4.27 19.65 -12.04
N TYR A 296 2.98 19.41 -12.27
CA TYR A 296 2.13 18.71 -11.31
C TYR A 296 2.49 17.23 -11.26
N TYR A 297 2.64 16.72 -10.05
CA TYR A 297 2.99 15.31 -9.81
C TYR A 297 1.76 14.43 -9.70
N TRP A 298 0.83 14.74 -8.78
CA TRP A 298 -0.32 13.91 -8.47
C TRP A 298 -1.63 14.61 -8.79
N PHE A 299 -2.41 14.02 -9.66
CA PHE A 299 -3.73 14.50 -10.06
C PHE A 299 -4.80 13.67 -9.38
N ASN A 300 -5.54 14.27 -8.43
CA ASN A 300 -6.73 13.67 -7.85
C ASN A 300 -7.93 13.98 -8.75
N ILE A 301 -8.56 12.95 -9.26
CA ILE A 301 -9.61 13.06 -10.26
C ILE A 301 -10.88 12.40 -9.71
N PRO A 302 -11.98 13.16 -9.52
CA PRO A 302 -13.24 12.56 -9.10
C PRO A 302 -13.85 11.72 -10.23
N LYS A 303 -14.41 10.55 -9.90
CA LYS A 303 -15.09 9.70 -10.90
C LYS A 303 -16.23 10.43 -11.63
N SER A 304 -16.92 11.35 -10.94
CA SER A 304 -17.94 12.23 -11.51
C SER A 304 -17.45 13.17 -12.63
N ALA A 305 -16.13 13.31 -12.81
CA ALA A 305 -15.54 14.10 -13.90
C ALA A 305 -15.48 13.33 -15.24
N GLY A 306 -15.94 12.10 -15.29
CA GLY A 306 -16.00 11.28 -16.50
C GLY A 306 -14.62 10.82 -17.00
N PHE A 307 -13.67 10.61 -16.08
CA PHE A 307 -12.42 9.93 -16.37
C PHE A 307 -12.55 8.44 -16.05
N PRO A 308 -11.94 7.54 -16.83
CA PRO A 308 -11.98 6.10 -16.60
C PRO A 308 -10.96 5.64 -15.56
N PHE A 309 -10.36 6.54 -14.80
CA PHE A 309 -9.37 6.29 -13.76
C PHE A 309 -9.48 7.33 -12.62
N LEU A 310 -9.01 6.96 -11.45
CA LEU A 310 -9.06 7.77 -10.23
C LEU A 310 -7.91 8.78 -10.13
N SER A 311 -6.73 8.36 -10.56
CA SER A 311 -5.50 9.14 -10.39
C SER A 311 -4.60 9.01 -11.61
N LEU A 312 -3.89 10.12 -11.84
CA LEU A 312 -2.78 10.19 -12.78
C LEU A 312 -1.58 10.74 -12.01
N VAL A 313 -0.42 10.09 -12.15
CA VAL A 313 0.81 10.50 -11.46
C VAL A 313 1.91 10.69 -12.49
N ASP A 314 2.30 11.94 -12.71
CA ASP A 314 3.45 12.27 -13.56
C ASP A 314 4.72 12.15 -12.71
N HIS A 315 5.28 10.93 -12.68
CA HIS A 315 6.33 10.52 -11.76
C HIS A 315 7.62 11.32 -11.94
N THR A 316 7.90 11.74 -13.15
CA THR A 316 9.08 12.53 -13.47
C THR A 316 8.96 14.02 -13.11
N ASN A 317 7.83 14.41 -12.48
CA ASN A 317 7.70 15.67 -11.71
C ASN A 317 8.04 15.49 -10.22
N PHE A 318 8.35 14.26 -9.80
CA PHE A 318 8.83 13.92 -8.46
C PHE A 318 10.31 13.51 -8.49
N LEU A 319 10.72 12.75 -9.52
CA LEU A 319 12.09 12.31 -9.74
C LEU A 319 12.55 12.75 -11.12
N ASP A 320 13.84 13.08 -11.24
CA ASP A 320 14.42 13.53 -12.49
C ASP A 320 14.32 12.45 -13.59
N PRO A 321 13.84 12.79 -14.80
CA PRO A 321 13.81 11.85 -15.92
C PRO A 321 15.19 11.28 -16.30
N GLU A 322 16.28 11.94 -15.94
CA GLU A 322 17.64 11.39 -16.15
C GLU A 322 17.82 10.03 -15.47
N TYR A 323 17.18 9.78 -14.32
CA TYR A 323 17.20 8.47 -13.67
C TYR A 323 16.52 7.37 -14.48
N PHE A 324 15.71 7.76 -15.45
CA PHE A 324 14.96 6.87 -16.34
C PHE A 324 15.43 6.99 -17.79
N GLY A 325 16.71 7.34 -18.01
CA GLY A 325 17.31 7.45 -19.33
C GLY A 325 16.67 8.52 -20.22
N GLY A 326 16.03 9.52 -19.62
CA GLY A 326 15.32 10.60 -20.28
C GLY A 326 13.84 10.29 -20.55
N ASP A 327 13.34 9.12 -20.17
CA ASP A 327 11.93 8.78 -20.26
C ASP A 327 11.11 9.57 -19.23
N HIS A 328 9.93 10.05 -19.63
CA HIS A 328 8.95 10.60 -18.73
C HIS A 328 7.98 9.51 -18.28
N ILE A 329 7.93 9.25 -16.99
CA ILE A 329 7.15 8.14 -16.42
C ILE A 329 5.79 8.63 -15.92
N LEU A 330 4.73 8.03 -16.44
CA LEU A 330 3.35 8.34 -16.08
C LEU A 330 2.65 7.11 -15.53
N TYR A 331 2.00 7.25 -14.39
CA TYR A 331 1.07 6.25 -13.87
C TYR A 331 -0.37 6.67 -14.09
N ILE A 332 -1.21 5.72 -14.46
CA ILE A 332 -2.66 5.85 -14.51
C ILE A 332 -3.23 4.71 -13.68
N GLY A 333 -3.97 5.03 -12.63
CA GLY A 333 -4.40 4.00 -11.67
C GLY A 333 -5.80 4.19 -11.11
N ASP A 334 -6.36 3.06 -10.65
CA ASP A 334 -7.65 3.03 -9.99
C ASP A 334 -7.69 1.95 -8.88
N TYR A 335 -8.53 2.20 -7.85
CA TYR A 335 -8.98 1.20 -6.89
C TYR A 335 -10.35 0.71 -7.31
N LEU A 336 -10.49 -0.60 -7.45
CA LEU A 336 -11.66 -1.21 -8.08
C LEU A 336 -12.14 -2.41 -7.27
N PRO A 337 -13.44 -2.73 -7.29
CA PRO A 337 -13.94 -4.03 -6.84
C PRO A 337 -13.18 -5.17 -7.51
N GLN A 338 -13.02 -6.30 -6.80
CA GLN A 338 -12.16 -7.40 -7.26
C GLN A 338 -12.70 -8.13 -8.51
N ASP A 339 -13.95 -7.91 -8.87
CA ASP A 339 -14.68 -8.44 -10.03
C ASP A 339 -14.85 -7.41 -11.16
N HIS A 340 -14.22 -6.24 -11.06
CA HIS A 340 -14.31 -5.20 -12.09
C HIS A 340 -13.64 -5.64 -13.40
N GLU A 341 -14.25 -5.31 -14.53
CA GLU A 341 -13.82 -5.70 -15.88
C GLU A 341 -12.34 -5.37 -16.18
N TYR A 342 -11.78 -4.30 -15.60
CA TYR A 342 -10.37 -3.92 -15.81
C TYR A 342 -9.36 -4.98 -15.35
N PHE A 343 -9.79 -5.94 -14.54
CA PHE A 343 -8.92 -7.07 -14.17
C PHE A 343 -8.79 -8.09 -15.32
N ASP A 344 -9.71 -8.09 -16.27
CA ASP A 344 -9.77 -9.06 -17.36
C ASP A 344 -9.33 -8.46 -18.71
N LEU A 345 -9.41 -7.13 -18.90
CA LEU A 345 -9.00 -6.45 -20.13
C LEU A 345 -7.51 -6.65 -20.41
N THR A 346 -7.16 -6.78 -21.68
CA THR A 346 -5.76 -6.72 -22.12
C THR A 346 -5.15 -5.33 -21.84
N LYS A 347 -3.84 -5.24 -21.89
CA LYS A 347 -3.12 -3.95 -21.73
C LYS A 347 -3.51 -2.96 -22.84
N GLU A 348 -3.67 -3.45 -24.05
CA GLU A 348 -4.03 -2.69 -25.24
C GLU A 348 -5.46 -2.16 -25.17
N GLU A 349 -6.41 -2.98 -24.71
CA GLU A 349 -7.81 -2.56 -24.49
C GLU A 349 -7.89 -1.48 -23.41
N LEU A 350 -7.22 -1.69 -22.27
CA LEU A 350 -7.24 -0.70 -21.20
C LEU A 350 -6.56 0.62 -21.61
N LEU A 351 -5.46 0.54 -22.38
CA LEU A 351 -4.82 1.73 -22.92
C LEU A 351 -5.77 2.48 -23.86
N ALA A 352 -6.52 1.78 -24.71
CA ALA A 352 -7.51 2.40 -25.59
C ALA A 352 -8.62 3.14 -24.83
N HIS A 353 -9.00 2.66 -23.62
CA HIS A 353 -9.92 3.37 -22.73
C HIS A 353 -9.32 4.66 -22.14
N PHE A 354 -8.01 4.67 -21.84
CA PHE A 354 -7.36 5.79 -21.15
C PHE A 354 -6.89 6.90 -22.11
N LEU A 355 -6.41 6.53 -23.30
CA LEU A 355 -5.83 7.45 -24.29
C LEU A 355 -6.68 8.69 -24.60
N PRO A 356 -8.02 8.59 -24.85
CA PRO A 356 -8.85 9.74 -25.20
C PRO A 356 -8.91 10.83 -24.10
N HIS A 357 -8.48 10.51 -22.89
CA HIS A 357 -8.54 11.40 -21.76
C HIS A 357 -7.23 12.16 -21.48
N LEU A 358 -6.09 11.69 -22.01
CA LEU A 358 -4.78 12.32 -21.78
C LEU A 358 -4.67 13.75 -22.38
N PRO A 359 -5.28 14.08 -23.53
CA PRO A 359 -5.30 15.47 -24.01
C PRO A 359 -5.96 16.48 -23.07
N LYS A 360 -6.77 16.02 -22.07
CA LYS A 360 -7.33 16.89 -21.04
C LYS A 360 -6.28 17.41 -20.04
N PHE A 361 -5.13 16.74 -19.95
CA PHE A 361 -3.99 17.13 -19.11
C PHE A 361 -2.97 17.96 -19.91
N ASN A 362 -2.78 17.62 -21.18
CA ASN A 362 -1.93 18.36 -22.09
C ASN A 362 -2.55 18.31 -23.49
N PRO A 363 -3.04 19.45 -24.01
CA PRO A 363 -3.66 19.49 -25.35
C PRO A 363 -2.73 19.07 -26.51
N ASP A 364 -1.41 19.13 -26.31
CA ASP A 364 -0.43 18.71 -27.32
C ASP A 364 -0.11 17.21 -27.24
N PHE A 365 -0.70 16.48 -26.28
CA PHE A 365 -0.47 15.05 -26.16
C PHE A 365 -0.87 14.33 -27.45
N SER A 366 0.05 13.48 -27.92
CA SER A 366 -0.19 12.56 -29.04
C SER A 366 0.13 11.12 -28.59
N PRO A 367 -0.60 10.11 -29.08
CA PRO A 367 -0.26 8.72 -28.83
C PRO A 367 1.18 8.36 -29.21
N ASP A 368 1.79 9.05 -30.17
CA ASP A 368 3.20 8.89 -30.56
C ASP A 368 4.21 9.27 -29.47
N TRP A 369 3.76 9.93 -28.40
CA TRP A 369 4.59 10.18 -27.22
C TRP A 369 4.87 8.90 -26.44
N ILE A 370 3.98 7.90 -26.52
CA ILE A 370 4.10 6.65 -25.78
C ILE A 370 5.20 5.80 -26.43
N GLN A 371 6.21 5.48 -25.64
CA GLN A 371 7.30 4.59 -26.03
C GLN A 371 7.02 3.14 -25.61
N LYS A 372 6.53 2.97 -24.36
CA LYS A 372 6.24 1.65 -23.80
C LYS A 372 5.14 1.72 -22.74
N THR A 373 4.47 0.60 -22.52
CA THR A 373 3.39 0.47 -21.55
C THR A 373 3.53 -0.80 -20.74
N TRP A 374 3.23 -0.72 -19.44
CA TRP A 374 3.14 -1.87 -18.54
C TRP A 374 1.81 -1.82 -17.80
N LEU A 375 1.30 -2.98 -17.42
CA LEU A 375 0.04 -3.12 -16.72
C LEU A 375 0.22 -4.03 -15.51
N PHE A 376 -0.12 -3.52 -14.33
CA PHE A 376 -0.03 -4.22 -13.06
C PHE A 376 -1.39 -4.30 -12.39
N ARG A 377 -1.70 -5.44 -11.81
CA ARG A 377 -2.97 -5.73 -11.15
C ARG A 377 -2.75 -6.46 -9.85
N THR A 378 -3.56 -6.14 -8.86
CA THR A 378 -3.66 -6.91 -7.62
C THR A 378 -5.08 -6.85 -7.08
N LYS A 379 -5.63 -7.98 -6.66
CA LYS A 379 -6.98 -8.04 -6.04
C LYS A 379 -6.96 -7.66 -4.55
N TYR A 380 -5.77 -7.51 -3.95
CA TYR A 380 -5.60 -7.13 -2.56
C TYR A 380 -4.71 -5.89 -2.45
N ALA A 381 -5.30 -4.71 -2.44
CA ALA A 381 -4.59 -3.44 -2.45
C ALA A 381 -5.01 -2.47 -1.34
N GLN A 382 -6.30 -2.38 -1.02
CA GLN A 382 -6.83 -1.44 -0.04
C GLN A 382 -7.89 -2.12 0.82
N PRO A 383 -7.57 -2.47 2.08
CA PRO A 383 -8.58 -2.94 3.03
C PRO A 383 -9.70 -1.92 3.22
N VAL A 384 -10.92 -2.42 3.43
CA VAL A 384 -12.12 -1.61 3.66
C VAL A 384 -12.48 -1.66 5.15
N PRO A 385 -12.11 -0.66 5.96
CA PRO A 385 -12.38 -0.66 7.39
C PRO A 385 -13.83 -0.22 7.66
N LEU A 386 -14.69 -1.16 8.01
CA LEU A 386 -16.06 -0.92 8.38
C LEU A 386 -16.19 -0.33 9.80
N VAL A 387 -17.39 0.14 10.17
CA VAL A 387 -17.66 0.60 11.55
C VAL A 387 -17.30 -0.51 12.55
N ASN A 388 -16.66 -0.12 13.67
CA ASN A 388 -16.14 -1.02 14.70
C ASN A 388 -15.12 -2.06 14.18
N HIS A 389 -14.32 -1.68 13.20
CA HIS A 389 -13.35 -2.57 12.53
C HIS A 389 -12.38 -3.24 13.50
N SER A 390 -11.97 -2.55 14.58
CA SER A 390 -11.06 -3.10 15.58
C SER A 390 -11.53 -4.42 16.21
N GLN A 391 -12.83 -4.68 16.22
CA GLN A 391 -13.43 -5.90 16.75
C GLN A 391 -13.33 -7.09 15.80
N ASN A 392 -13.08 -6.83 14.50
CA ASN A 392 -13.07 -7.84 13.44
C ASN A 392 -11.66 -8.17 12.93
N ILE A 393 -10.65 -7.49 13.46
CA ILE A 393 -9.26 -7.73 13.07
C ILE A 393 -8.77 -9.03 13.69
N PRO A 394 -8.27 -10.00 12.89
CA PRO A 394 -7.71 -11.24 13.43
C PRO A 394 -6.45 -10.97 14.25
N ASN A 395 -6.25 -11.75 15.29
CA ASN A 395 -5.02 -11.69 16.07
C ASN A 395 -3.82 -12.16 15.23
N ILE A 396 -2.63 -11.64 15.55
CA ILE A 396 -1.37 -12.12 14.92
C ILE A 396 -1.12 -13.59 15.24
N ARG A 397 -1.38 -14.03 16.49
CA ARG A 397 -1.40 -15.47 16.82
C ARG A 397 -2.66 -16.08 16.28
N THR A 398 -2.52 -17.06 15.38
CA THR A 398 -3.67 -17.82 14.88
C THR A 398 -4.11 -18.90 15.86
N PRO A 399 -5.26 -19.57 15.67
CA PRO A 399 -5.66 -20.72 16.45
C PRO A 399 -4.75 -21.96 16.31
N ILE A 400 -3.92 -22.01 15.26
CA ILE A 400 -2.90 -23.09 15.09
C ILE A 400 -1.65 -22.67 15.84
N SER A 401 -1.23 -23.50 16.82
CA SER A 401 0.00 -23.25 17.59
C SER A 401 1.21 -23.16 16.66
N GLY A 402 2.06 -22.17 16.85
CA GLY A 402 3.22 -21.91 16.02
C GLY A 402 2.93 -21.19 14.69
N LEU A 403 1.67 -20.98 14.32
CA LEU A 403 1.30 -20.21 13.13
C LEU A 403 0.88 -18.77 13.49
N TYR A 404 1.51 -17.80 12.84
CA TYR A 404 1.26 -16.37 12.99
C TYR A 404 0.81 -15.77 11.67
N PHE A 405 0.03 -14.68 11.75
CA PHE A 405 -0.49 -13.97 10.59
C PHE A 405 -0.30 -12.46 10.75
N ALA A 406 0.36 -11.84 9.78
CA ALA A 406 0.56 -10.39 9.74
C ALA A 406 0.27 -9.86 8.33
N SER A 407 -0.78 -9.08 8.17
CA SER A 407 -1.19 -8.53 6.89
C SER A 407 -1.62 -7.07 7.00
N MET A 408 -1.73 -6.38 5.86
CA MET A 408 -2.18 -5.00 5.86
C MET A 408 -3.64 -4.82 6.34
N SER A 409 -4.47 -5.89 6.34
CA SER A 409 -5.81 -5.84 6.93
C SER A 409 -5.81 -5.70 8.45
N GLN A 410 -4.67 -5.98 9.12
CA GLN A 410 -4.48 -5.81 10.56
C GLN A 410 -3.84 -4.47 10.93
N VAL A 411 -3.48 -3.67 9.92
CA VAL A 411 -2.99 -2.30 10.11
C VAL A 411 -4.18 -1.40 10.38
N TYR A 412 -4.44 -1.11 11.66
CA TYR A 412 -5.57 -0.30 12.08
C TYR A 412 -5.29 0.37 13.43
N PRO A 413 -5.66 1.61 13.66
CA PRO A 413 -6.51 2.47 12.82
C PRO A 413 -5.78 3.15 11.64
N TRP A 414 -4.51 2.87 11.46
CA TRP A 414 -3.68 3.50 10.44
C TRP A 414 -4.10 3.05 9.03
N ASP A 415 -3.67 3.82 8.03
CA ASP A 415 -3.81 3.42 6.63
C ASP A 415 -2.62 2.54 6.23
N ARG A 416 -2.84 1.65 5.27
CA ARG A 416 -1.80 0.77 4.74
C ARG A 416 -0.60 1.55 4.17
N GLY A 417 0.55 0.90 4.05
CA GLY A 417 1.78 1.41 3.46
C GLY A 417 2.99 0.66 3.98
N THR A 418 4.14 0.90 3.37
CA THR A 418 5.40 0.24 3.76
C THR A 418 5.77 0.56 5.21
N ASN A 419 5.45 1.76 5.72
CA ASN A 419 5.65 2.14 7.11
C ASN A 419 4.98 1.15 8.08
N PHE A 420 3.71 0.85 7.84
CA PHE A 420 2.96 -0.05 8.71
C PHE A 420 3.17 -1.53 8.37
N ALA A 421 3.68 -1.85 7.17
CA ALA A 421 4.18 -3.18 6.86
C ALA A 421 5.41 -3.52 7.74
N VAL A 422 6.31 -2.56 7.94
CA VAL A 422 7.43 -2.68 8.90
C VAL A 422 6.90 -2.88 10.31
N GLU A 423 5.98 -2.03 10.76
CA GLU A 423 5.43 -2.09 12.12
C GLU A 423 4.81 -3.47 12.41
N ILE A 424 3.89 -3.94 11.56
CA ILE A 424 3.20 -5.20 11.82
C ILE A 424 4.11 -6.41 11.68
N GLY A 425 5.08 -6.37 10.75
CA GLY A 425 6.09 -7.41 10.60
C GLY A 425 6.97 -7.54 11.85
N ARG A 426 7.49 -6.43 12.37
CA ARG A 426 8.31 -6.39 13.58
C ARG A 426 7.50 -6.76 14.83
N ARG A 427 6.24 -6.33 14.92
CA ARG A 427 5.33 -6.71 16.01
C ARG A 427 5.08 -8.23 16.00
N ALA A 428 4.85 -8.83 14.85
CA ALA A 428 4.70 -10.29 14.73
C ALA A 428 5.99 -11.01 15.13
N ALA A 429 7.14 -10.58 14.67
CA ALA A 429 8.43 -11.13 15.06
C ALA A 429 8.66 -11.04 16.58
N GLY A 430 8.33 -9.91 17.20
CA GLY A 430 8.41 -9.73 18.65
C GLY A 430 7.55 -10.73 19.41
N MET A 431 6.33 -11.01 18.95
CA MET A 431 5.47 -12.05 19.53
C MET A 431 6.08 -13.45 19.35
N MET A 432 6.61 -13.78 18.17
CA MET A 432 7.25 -15.07 17.89
C MET A 432 8.52 -15.27 18.74
N ILE A 433 9.27 -14.21 19.01
CA ILE A 433 10.47 -14.26 19.87
C ILE A 433 10.06 -14.50 21.34
N ALA A 434 8.99 -13.84 21.79
CA ALA A 434 8.49 -13.98 23.17
C ALA A 434 7.87 -15.36 23.42
N ASP A 435 7.23 -15.96 22.40
CA ASP A 435 6.66 -17.31 22.49
C ASP A 435 7.80 -18.30 22.37
N LYS A 436 8.26 -18.83 23.51
CA LYS A 436 9.19 -19.97 23.54
C LYS A 436 8.50 -21.19 22.94
N LYS A 437 9.29 -22.20 22.48
CA LYS A 437 8.78 -23.45 21.91
C LYS A 437 7.41 -23.82 22.50
N ALA A 438 6.38 -23.85 21.63
CA ALA A 438 5.09 -24.42 22.00
C ALA A 438 5.18 -25.94 22.17
#